data_b244531bb65d8e8b996b11e057540b8c
#
_entry.id   b244531bb65d8e8b996b11e057540b8c
#
_cell.length_a   1.000
_cell.length_b   1.000
_cell.length_c   1.000
_cell.angle_alpha   90.00
_cell.angle_beta   90.00
_cell.angle_gamma   90.00
#
_symmetry.space_group_name_H-M   'P 1'
#
loop_
_entity.id
_entity.type
_entity.pdbx_description
1 polymer ?
#
loop_
_entity_poly.entity_id
_entity_poly.type
_entity_poly.pdbx_seq_one_letter_code
_entity_poly.pdbx_strand_id
1 'polypeptide(L)'
;QPKDVRKLLSMELTGAWVNEARELPKAVIDGLTHRVGRYPTLSDGGASPWRGIIMDTNPMDDDHWWYRLAEKEKMRGKYKWSFFRQPGAVEECNSEELPENPEANGFVYSANTWWLTNPSAENRKNLPAGYYEQTLLGKNTDWIRCYAQGLYTYVQEGKPVMNEYDDSIMSEDGLEPDISVPVQVGVDFGLTPAAIFGQKLRNGRWIILHELVTFDMGLERFGAMLR
;
A
#
# COMPACT_ATOMS: atom_id res chain seq x y z
N GLN A 1 -9.64 -16.79 -12.95
CA GLN A 1 -8.25 -16.65 -12.45
C GLN A 1 -7.40 -16.00 -13.52
N PRO A 2 -6.52 -15.03 -13.20
CA PRO A 2 -5.59 -14.44 -14.14
C PRO A 2 -4.79 -15.54 -14.89
N LYS A 3 -4.53 -15.34 -16.18
CA LYS A 3 -3.81 -16.34 -17.03
C LYS A 3 -2.46 -16.74 -16.44
N ASP A 4 -1.81 -15.83 -15.72
CA ASP A 4 -0.49 -16.04 -15.15
C ASP A 4 -0.51 -16.97 -13.93
N VAL A 5 -1.57 -16.94 -13.13
CA VAL A 5 -1.73 -17.89 -12.00
C VAL A 5 -1.81 -19.33 -12.50
N ARG A 6 -2.46 -19.59 -13.67
CA ARG A 6 -2.55 -20.94 -14.22
C ARG A 6 -1.19 -21.51 -14.62
N LYS A 7 -0.30 -20.70 -15.20
CA LYS A 7 1.06 -21.11 -15.56
C LYS A 7 1.86 -21.48 -14.31
N LEU A 8 1.71 -20.69 -13.26
CA LEU A 8 2.38 -20.91 -11.99
C LEU A 8 1.95 -22.25 -11.35
N LEU A 9 0.68 -22.64 -11.49
CA LEU A 9 0.15 -23.87 -10.93
C LEU A 9 0.71 -25.15 -11.56
N SER A 10 1.40 -25.09 -12.72
CA SER A 10 2.08 -26.22 -13.33
C SER A 10 3.55 -26.34 -12.94
N MET A 11 4.11 -25.39 -12.19
CA MET A 11 5.53 -25.40 -11.82
C MET A 11 5.79 -26.26 -10.58
N GLU A 12 6.96 -26.86 -10.53
CA GLU A 12 7.52 -27.51 -9.34
C GLU A 12 8.78 -26.77 -8.95
N LEU A 13 8.75 -26.12 -7.78
CA LEU A 13 9.77 -25.18 -7.34
C LEU A 13 10.42 -25.64 -6.05
N THR A 14 11.72 -25.44 -5.93
CA THR A 14 12.44 -25.52 -4.65
C THR A 14 12.11 -24.30 -3.78
N GLY A 15 12.25 -23.11 -4.36
CA GLY A 15 11.97 -21.83 -3.73
C GLY A 15 11.53 -20.80 -4.77
N ALA A 16 11.13 -19.64 -4.30
CA ALA A 16 10.76 -18.51 -5.13
C ALA A 16 11.28 -17.19 -4.53
N TRP A 17 11.69 -16.29 -5.39
CA TRP A 17 11.92 -14.90 -5.04
C TRP A 17 10.95 -14.03 -5.83
N VAL A 18 10.23 -13.18 -5.11
CA VAL A 18 9.21 -12.27 -5.66
C VAL A 18 9.67 -10.85 -5.41
N ASN A 19 10.18 -10.22 -6.44
CA ASN A 19 10.58 -8.82 -6.41
C ASN A 19 9.36 -7.95 -6.62
N GLU A 20 9.26 -6.82 -5.91
CA GLU A 20 8.13 -5.88 -5.94
C GLU A 20 6.77 -6.61 -5.72
N ALA A 21 6.70 -7.37 -4.64
CA ALA A 21 5.56 -8.25 -4.36
C ALA A 21 4.21 -7.50 -4.29
N ARG A 22 4.21 -6.21 -3.97
CA ARG A 22 3.00 -5.37 -3.94
C ARG A 22 2.30 -5.27 -5.30
N GLU A 23 3.05 -5.37 -6.40
CA GLU A 23 2.49 -5.27 -7.74
C GLU A 23 1.74 -6.54 -8.16
N LEU A 24 1.86 -7.60 -7.38
CA LEU A 24 1.22 -8.86 -7.68
C LEU A 24 -0.05 -9.07 -6.85
N PRO A 25 -1.11 -9.58 -7.47
CA PRO A 25 -2.28 -10.01 -6.72
C PRO A 25 -1.92 -11.09 -5.69
N LYS A 26 -2.52 -11.04 -4.50
CA LYS A 26 -2.30 -12.03 -3.42
C LYS A 26 -2.48 -13.47 -3.92
N ALA A 27 -3.40 -13.72 -4.86
CA ALA A 27 -3.63 -15.04 -5.46
C ALA A 27 -2.38 -15.65 -6.12
N VAL A 28 -1.45 -14.82 -6.61
CA VAL A 28 -0.15 -15.30 -7.15
C VAL A 28 0.71 -15.82 -6.02
N ILE A 29 0.80 -15.10 -4.91
CA ILE A 29 1.57 -15.51 -3.72
C ILE A 29 0.98 -16.78 -3.11
N ASP A 30 -0.35 -16.85 -2.98
CA ASP A 30 -1.04 -18.05 -2.52
C ASP A 30 -0.76 -19.24 -3.43
N GLY A 31 -0.75 -19.02 -4.75
CA GLY A 31 -0.34 -20.03 -5.74
C GLY A 31 1.09 -20.53 -5.52
N LEU A 32 2.05 -19.64 -5.26
CA LEU A 32 3.45 -19.98 -4.99
C LEU A 32 3.61 -20.82 -3.73
N THR A 33 2.87 -20.54 -2.66
CA THR A 33 2.96 -21.32 -1.41
C THR A 33 2.61 -22.80 -1.61
N HIS A 34 1.79 -23.11 -2.62
CA HIS A 34 1.45 -24.50 -2.98
C HIS A 34 2.46 -25.17 -3.92
N ARG A 35 3.44 -24.43 -4.46
CA ARG A 35 4.39 -24.92 -5.46
C ARG A 35 5.82 -25.04 -4.94
N VAL A 36 6.17 -24.20 -3.99
CA VAL A 36 7.47 -24.21 -3.35
C VAL A 36 7.67 -25.46 -2.50
N GLY A 37 8.84 -26.05 -2.59
CA GLY A 37 9.23 -27.27 -1.88
C GLY A 37 8.76 -28.57 -2.54
N ARG A 38 8.28 -28.51 -3.79
CA ARG A 38 7.93 -29.70 -4.58
C ARG A 38 9.11 -30.31 -5.33
N TYR A 39 10.12 -29.51 -5.63
CA TYR A 39 11.34 -29.94 -6.29
C TYR A 39 12.56 -29.73 -5.38
N PRO A 40 13.56 -30.65 -5.37
CA PRO A 40 13.52 -31.96 -5.99
C PRO A 40 12.54 -32.89 -5.30
N THR A 41 11.97 -33.83 -6.06
CA THR A 41 11.11 -34.88 -5.51
C THR A 41 11.93 -35.92 -4.73
N LEU A 42 11.27 -36.73 -3.91
CA LEU A 42 11.97 -37.84 -3.21
C LEU A 42 12.64 -38.81 -4.21
N SER A 43 12.04 -39.00 -5.39
CA SER A 43 12.61 -39.82 -6.46
C SER A 43 13.84 -39.20 -7.15
N ASP A 44 13.99 -37.88 -7.07
CA ASP A 44 15.11 -37.14 -7.69
C ASP A 44 16.28 -36.91 -6.72
N GLY A 45 16.35 -37.62 -5.63
CA GLY A 45 17.47 -37.61 -4.68
C GLY A 45 17.19 -36.89 -3.35
N GLY A 46 15.98 -36.48 -3.10
CA GLY A 46 15.57 -36.06 -1.76
C GLY A 46 15.35 -34.56 -1.59
N ALA A 47 15.09 -34.16 -0.36
CA ALA A 47 14.70 -32.82 0.01
C ALA A 47 15.86 -31.79 -0.17
N SER A 48 15.57 -30.66 -0.76
CA SER A 48 16.45 -29.49 -0.74
C SER A 48 16.76 -29.06 0.70
N PRO A 49 18.00 -28.65 1.01
CA PRO A 49 18.36 -28.12 2.33
C PRO A 49 17.61 -26.84 2.69
N TRP A 50 17.13 -26.12 1.69
CA TRP A 50 16.28 -24.93 1.85
C TRP A 50 15.08 -24.95 0.91
N ARG A 51 13.94 -24.51 1.40
CA ARG A 51 12.74 -24.25 0.62
C ARG A 51 11.98 -23.08 1.26
N GLY A 52 11.50 -22.17 0.44
CA GLY A 52 10.78 -21.00 0.93
C GLY A 52 10.45 -19.98 -0.15
N ILE A 53 9.82 -18.92 0.26
CA ILE A 53 9.54 -17.76 -0.58
C ILE A 53 10.20 -16.56 0.09
N ILE A 54 10.98 -15.82 -0.69
CA ILE A 54 11.54 -14.53 -0.30
C ILE A 54 10.79 -13.49 -1.11
N MET A 55 10.35 -12.44 -0.46
CA MET A 55 9.66 -11.32 -1.11
C MET A 55 10.28 -10.01 -0.66
N ASP A 56 10.39 -9.08 -1.57
CA ASP A 56 10.74 -7.69 -1.30
C ASP A 56 9.72 -6.75 -1.93
N THR A 57 9.54 -5.60 -1.31
CA THR A 57 8.61 -4.58 -1.79
C THR A 57 8.82 -3.27 -1.04
N ASN A 58 8.46 -2.16 -1.68
CA ASN A 58 8.26 -0.90 -0.99
C ASN A 58 6.93 -0.93 -0.21
N PRO A 59 6.78 -0.13 0.84
CA PRO A 59 5.51 0.05 1.53
C PRO A 59 4.40 0.53 0.58
N MET A 60 3.17 0.31 0.98
CA MET A 60 1.96 0.71 0.27
C MET A 60 0.92 1.24 1.27
N ASP A 61 -0.30 1.44 0.80
CA ASP A 61 -1.41 1.80 1.67
C ASP A 61 -1.80 0.65 2.63
N ASP A 62 -2.61 0.96 3.62
CA ASP A 62 -3.05 0.04 4.66
C ASP A 62 -4.21 -0.88 4.23
N ASP A 63 -4.79 -0.66 3.06
CA ASP A 63 -5.79 -1.54 2.45
C ASP A 63 -5.17 -2.71 1.69
N HIS A 64 -3.91 -2.60 1.35
CA HIS A 64 -3.23 -3.61 0.56
C HIS A 64 -3.06 -4.93 1.31
N TRP A 65 -3.08 -6.07 0.57
CA TRP A 65 -2.92 -7.42 1.15
C TRP A 65 -1.60 -7.60 1.90
N TRP A 66 -0.52 -6.93 1.47
CA TRP A 66 0.78 -6.98 2.15
C TRP A 66 0.70 -6.41 3.56
N TYR A 67 0.09 -5.21 3.71
CA TYR A 67 -0.10 -4.58 5.01
C TYR A 67 -0.90 -5.47 5.96
N ARG A 68 -1.99 -6.07 5.47
CA ARG A 68 -2.79 -7.01 6.25
C ARG A 68 -1.95 -8.21 6.71
N LEU A 69 -1.14 -8.79 5.82
CA LEU A 69 -0.28 -9.93 6.13
C LEU A 69 0.81 -9.57 7.14
N ALA A 70 1.46 -8.41 6.98
CA ALA A 70 2.59 -7.99 7.79
C ALA A 70 2.20 -7.44 9.16
N GLU A 71 1.13 -6.65 9.23
CA GLU A 71 0.78 -5.88 10.42
C GLU A 71 -0.46 -6.41 11.16
N LYS A 72 -1.48 -6.86 10.42
CA LYS A 72 -2.76 -7.28 11.03
C LYS A 72 -2.86 -8.78 11.27
N GLU A 73 -2.53 -9.60 10.29
CA GLU A 73 -2.77 -11.05 10.36
C GLU A 73 -1.72 -11.81 11.15
N LYS A 74 -0.64 -11.18 11.61
CA LYS A 74 0.50 -11.77 12.36
C LYS A 74 0.36 -13.28 12.53
N MET A 75 0.60 -14.03 11.46
CA MET A 75 0.41 -15.48 11.46
C MET A 75 1.22 -16.09 12.60
N ARG A 76 0.52 -16.70 13.56
CA ARG A 76 1.10 -17.37 14.72
C ARG A 76 1.44 -18.80 14.33
N GLY A 77 2.60 -19.30 14.76
CA GLY A 77 2.94 -20.71 14.65
C GLY A 77 4.24 -20.99 13.89
N LYS A 78 4.51 -22.28 13.67
CA LYS A 78 5.78 -22.79 13.14
C LYS A 78 6.04 -22.36 11.69
N TYR A 79 5.01 -22.15 10.90
CA TYR A 79 5.09 -21.82 9.46
C TYR A 79 4.61 -20.41 9.18
N LYS A 80 5.13 -19.44 9.96
CA LYS A 80 4.79 -18.02 9.81
C LYS A 80 5.75 -17.31 8.87
N TRP A 81 5.29 -16.21 8.27
CA TRP A 81 6.13 -15.25 7.60
C TRP A 81 7.02 -14.51 8.61
N SER A 82 8.27 -14.25 8.21
CA SER A 82 9.17 -13.34 8.92
C SER A 82 9.27 -12.05 8.13
N PHE A 83 9.06 -10.93 8.79
CA PHE A 83 9.10 -9.60 8.18
C PHE A 83 10.33 -8.86 8.67
N PHE A 84 11.02 -8.26 7.71
CA PHE A 84 12.19 -7.42 7.95
C PHE A 84 11.90 -6.06 7.34
N ARG A 85 12.23 -4.99 8.06
CA ARG A 85 12.08 -3.63 7.58
C ARG A 85 13.44 -2.98 7.51
N GLN A 86 13.79 -2.44 6.36
CA GLN A 86 14.99 -1.63 6.21
C GLN A 86 14.80 -0.28 6.89
N PRO A 87 15.84 0.26 7.54
CA PRO A 87 15.83 1.64 8.02
C PRO A 87 15.56 2.61 6.89
N GLY A 88 14.74 3.63 7.14
CA GLY A 88 14.48 4.69 6.18
C GLY A 88 15.78 5.42 5.77
N ALA A 89 15.83 5.88 4.53
CA ALA A 89 16.95 6.65 4.01
C ALA A 89 16.97 8.09 4.55
N VAL A 90 15.81 8.60 4.97
CA VAL A 90 15.64 9.95 5.52
C VAL A 90 14.66 9.97 6.68
N GLU A 91 14.78 11.00 7.52
CA GLU A 91 13.87 11.29 8.63
C GLU A 91 13.32 12.71 8.49
N GLU A 92 12.03 12.88 8.77
CA GLU A 92 11.39 14.20 8.78
C GLU A 92 11.82 15.00 10.00
N CYS A 93 12.18 16.26 9.82
CA CYS A 93 12.70 17.11 10.88
C CYS A 93 11.86 18.36 11.07
N ASN A 94 11.65 18.74 12.33
CA ASN A 94 11.00 19.99 12.65
C ASN A 94 11.94 21.19 12.36
N SER A 95 11.38 22.26 11.82
CA SER A 95 12.14 23.49 11.52
C SER A 95 12.81 24.14 12.74
N GLU A 96 12.33 23.87 13.93
CA GLU A 96 12.87 24.41 15.19
C GLU A 96 14.18 23.74 15.66
N GLU A 97 14.49 22.56 15.10
CA GLU A 97 15.68 21.77 15.48
C GLU A 97 16.80 21.83 14.43
N LEU A 98 16.69 22.73 13.45
CA LEU A 98 17.66 22.83 12.36
C LEU A 98 18.96 23.51 12.80
N PRO A 99 20.12 22.99 12.37
CA PRO A 99 21.40 23.65 12.57
C PRO A 99 21.53 24.93 11.72
N GLU A 100 22.53 25.76 12.04
CA GLU A 100 22.79 27.04 11.35
C GLU A 100 22.97 26.92 9.83
N ASN A 101 23.50 25.78 9.36
CA ASN A 101 23.66 25.44 7.93
C ASN A 101 23.07 24.05 7.66
N PRO A 102 21.76 23.92 7.50
CA PRO A 102 21.11 22.61 7.38
C PRO A 102 21.65 21.76 6.23
N GLU A 103 21.77 22.33 5.04
CA GLU A 103 22.22 21.59 3.84
C GLU A 103 23.64 21.02 4.00
N ALA A 104 24.55 21.76 4.61
CA ALA A 104 25.91 21.30 4.90
C ALA A 104 25.95 20.14 5.92
N ASN A 105 24.89 19.98 6.70
CA ASN A 105 24.73 18.94 7.70
C ASN A 105 23.83 17.76 7.23
N GLY A 106 23.58 17.65 5.93
CA GLY A 106 22.84 16.54 5.34
C GLY A 106 21.32 16.68 5.41
N PHE A 107 20.81 17.89 5.65
CA PHE A 107 19.39 18.18 5.57
C PHE A 107 19.02 18.59 4.15
N VAL A 108 17.84 18.19 3.71
CA VAL A 108 17.27 18.52 2.40
C VAL A 108 15.91 19.15 2.60
N TYR A 109 15.67 20.31 1.99
CA TYR A 109 14.34 20.91 1.96
C TYR A 109 13.57 20.41 0.74
N SER A 110 12.48 19.70 0.97
CA SER A 110 11.59 19.21 -0.08
C SER A 110 10.19 18.98 0.48
N ALA A 111 9.16 19.11 -0.38
CA ALA A 111 7.77 18.93 0.02
C ALA A 111 7.35 19.79 1.23
N ASN A 112 7.83 21.07 1.24
CA ASN A 112 7.56 22.05 2.31
C ASN A 112 8.04 21.66 3.71
N THR A 113 8.95 20.71 3.83
CA THR A 113 9.56 20.31 5.10
C THR A 113 11.05 19.96 4.94
N TRP A 114 11.73 19.76 6.05
CA TRP A 114 13.12 19.36 6.09
C TRP A 114 13.27 17.86 6.35
N TRP A 115 14.24 17.26 5.68
CA TRP A 115 14.56 15.84 5.76
C TRP A 115 16.03 15.67 6.10
N LEU A 116 16.33 14.93 7.17
CA LEU A 116 17.70 14.54 7.50
C LEU A 116 18.02 13.20 6.84
N THR A 117 19.13 13.16 6.09
CA THR A 117 19.59 11.89 5.53
C THR A 117 20.11 10.97 6.62
N ASN A 118 19.59 9.73 6.63
CA ASN A 118 19.97 8.74 7.63
C ASN A 118 21.37 8.15 7.33
N PRO A 119 22.38 8.36 8.19
CA PRO A 119 23.71 7.80 7.98
C PRO A 119 23.75 6.27 8.05
N SER A 120 22.74 5.66 8.69
CA SER A 120 22.60 4.20 8.84
C SER A 120 21.79 3.55 7.73
N ALA A 121 21.34 4.29 6.71
CA ALA A 121 20.66 3.72 5.55
C ALA A 121 21.56 2.67 4.87
N GLU A 122 21.03 1.46 4.68
CA GLU A 122 21.84 0.29 4.34
C GLU A 122 22.65 0.43 3.04
N ASN A 123 22.07 0.99 2.01
CA ASN A 123 22.73 1.05 0.71
C ASN A 123 23.57 2.32 0.48
N ARG A 124 23.61 3.24 1.44
CA ARG A 124 24.24 4.57 1.29
C ARG A 124 25.69 4.50 0.79
N LYS A 125 26.49 3.58 1.33
CA LYS A 125 27.90 3.43 0.95
C LYS A 125 28.13 2.99 -0.50
N ASN A 126 27.13 2.42 -1.14
CA ASN A 126 27.18 1.93 -2.52
C ASN A 126 26.56 2.93 -3.50
N LEU A 127 26.00 4.02 -3.02
CA LEU A 127 25.32 5.04 -3.83
C LEU A 127 26.23 6.27 -4.01
N PRO A 128 26.10 7.00 -5.12
CA PRO A 128 26.79 8.27 -5.30
C PRO A 128 26.50 9.26 -4.16
N ALA A 129 27.48 10.12 -3.86
CA ALA A 129 27.25 11.22 -2.92
C ALA A 129 26.07 12.10 -3.40
N GLY A 130 25.20 12.49 -2.48
CA GLY A 130 24.02 13.30 -2.79
C GLY A 130 22.87 12.52 -3.43
N TYR A 131 22.93 11.20 -3.51
CA TYR A 131 21.87 10.39 -4.16
C TYR A 131 20.51 10.62 -3.53
N TYR A 132 20.41 10.51 -2.20
CA TYR A 132 19.12 10.70 -1.50
C TYR A 132 18.66 12.15 -1.58
N GLU A 133 19.57 13.09 -1.44
CA GLU A 133 19.31 14.52 -1.56
C GLU A 133 18.67 14.85 -2.91
N GLN A 134 19.24 14.34 -3.99
CA GLN A 134 18.72 14.54 -5.35
C GLN A 134 17.38 13.80 -5.55
N THR A 135 17.22 12.62 -4.98
CA THR A 135 16.00 11.81 -5.14
C THR A 135 14.78 12.47 -4.51
N LEU A 136 14.94 13.23 -3.43
CA LEU A 136 13.84 13.92 -2.74
C LEU A 136 13.33 15.14 -3.48
N LEU A 137 14.15 15.77 -4.32
CA LEU A 137 13.78 17.02 -5.00
C LEU A 137 12.57 16.85 -5.92
N GLY A 138 11.57 17.70 -5.76
CA GLY A 138 10.34 17.70 -6.56
C GLY A 138 9.37 16.57 -6.25
N LYS A 139 9.59 15.79 -5.19
CA LYS A 139 8.66 14.79 -4.70
C LYS A 139 7.70 15.37 -3.67
N ASN A 140 6.50 14.81 -3.58
CA ASN A 140 5.57 15.15 -2.51
C ASN A 140 5.90 14.38 -1.21
N THR A 141 5.33 14.82 -0.11
CA THR A 141 5.54 14.24 1.23
C THR A 141 5.23 12.75 1.28
N ASP A 142 4.12 12.32 0.69
CA ASP A 142 3.68 10.92 0.71
C ASP A 142 4.63 10.02 -0.07
N TRP A 143 5.12 10.50 -1.20
CA TRP A 143 6.15 9.79 -1.95
C TRP A 143 7.43 9.61 -1.11
N ILE A 144 7.89 10.67 -0.44
CA ILE A 144 9.09 10.61 0.40
C ILE A 144 8.88 9.65 1.58
N ARG A 145 7.74 9.72 2.24
CA ARG A 145 7.38 8.80 3.33
C ARG A 145 7.34 7.35 2.87
N CYS A 146 6.75 7.09 1.72
CA CYS A 146 6.68 5.74 1.16
C CYS A 146 8.06 5.22 0.75
N TYR A 147 8.73 5.91 -0.17
CA TYR A 147 9.90 5.38 -0.86
C TYR A 147 11.24 5.69 -0.20
N ALA A 148 11.31 6.76 0.60
CA ALA A 148 12.55 7.14 1.27
C ALA A 148 12.54 6.83 2.78
N GLN A 149 11.41 6.97 3.47
CA GLN A 149 11.30 6.59 4.89
C GLN A 149 10.87 5.14 5.09
N GLY A 150 10.27 4.50 4.09
CA GLY A 150 9.75 3.13 4.22
C GLY A 150 8.50 3.04 5.10
N LEU A 151 7.68 4.09 5.11
CA LEU A 151 6.43 4.13 5.86
C LEU A 151 5.24 3.72 4.98
N TYR A 152 4.27 3.06 5.61
CA TYR A 152 3.00 2.82 4.95
C TYR A 152 2.29 4.16 4.76
N THR A 153 1.98 4.49 3.52
CA THR A 153 1.27 5.70 3.15
C THR A 153 0.61 5.53 1.81
N TYR A 154 -0.45 6.26 1.58
CA TYR A 154 -1.14 6.27 0.30
C TYR A 154 -0.41 7.23 -0.65
N VAL A 155 0.26 6.69 -1.64
CA VAL A 155 0.87 7.48 -2.72
C VAL A 155 -0.13 7.61 -3.84
N GLN A 156 -0.70 8.78 -4.01
CA GLN A 156 -1.58 9.07 -5.15
C GLN A 156 -0.78 9.07 -6.45
N GLU A 157 -1.05 8.09 -7.31
CA GLU A 157 -0.61 8.11 -8.69
C GLU A 157 -1.70 8.80 -9.54
N GLY A 158 -1.39 9.98 -10.06
CA GLY A 158 -2.30 10.74 -10.90
C GLY A 158 -2.75 12.09 -10.31
N LYS A 159 -3.61 12.79 -11.04
CA LYS A 159 -4.21 14.04 -10.56
C LYS A 159 -5.41 13.71 -9.67
N PRO A 160 -5.50 14.29 -8.47
CA PRO A 160 -6.68 14.11 -7.64
C PRO A 160 -7.93 14.60 -8.38
N VAL A 161 -9.01 13.86 -8.24
CA VAL A 161 -10.31 14.22 -8.84
C VAL A 161 -10.83 15.51 -8.22
N MET A 162 -10.55 15.73 -6.94
CA MET A 162 -10.92 16.93 -6.19
C MET A 162 -9.66 17.50 -5.53
N ASN A 163 -9.11 18.53 -6.12
CA ASN A 163 -7.89 19.18 -5.60
C ASN A 163 -8.12 19.93 -4.28
N GLU A 164 -9.36 20.37 -4.06
CA GLU A 164 -9.75 21.13 -2.86
C GLU A 164 -10.20 20.22 -1.70
N TYR A 165 -10.16 18.89 -1.85
CA TYR A 165 -10.50 17.99 -0.76
C TYR A 165 -9.44 18.06 0.35
N ASP A 166 -9.90 18.34 1.56
CA ASP A 166 -9.10 18.34 2.77
C ASP A 166 -9.84 17.53 3.84
N ASP A 167 -9.29 16.38 4.18
CA ASP A 167 -9.89 15.43 5.12
C ASP A 167 -10.11 16.05 6.50
N SER A 168 -9.23 16.93 6.95
CA SER A 168 -9.32 17.58 8.28
C SER A 168 -10.51 18.49 8.45
N ILE A 169 -11.08 19.00 7.34
CA ILE A 169 -12.22 19.92 7.34
C ILE A 169 -13.47 19.39 6.62
N MET A 170 -13.30 18.36 5.79
CA MET A 170 -14.38 17.78 4.97
C MET A 170 -14.83 16.41 5.45
N SER A 171 -14.11 15.80 6.40
CA SER A 171 -14.48 14.55 7.06
C SER A 171 -14.92 14.83 8.50
N GLU A 172 -15.95 14.13 8.95
CA GLU A 172 -16.48 14.23 10.31
C GLU A 172 -16.95 12.86 10.79
N ASP A 173 -16.47 12.44 11.95
CA ASP A 173 -16.89 11.18 12.56
C ASP A 173 -18.32 11.27 13.10
N GLY A 174 -19.09 10.19 12.91
CA GLY A 174 -20.42 10.08 13.50
C GLY A 174 -21.51 10.91 12.81
N LEU A 175 -21.35 11.19 11.50
CA LEU A 175 -22.41 11.81 10.70
C LEU A 175 -23.68 10.96 10.73
N GLU A 176 -24.77 11.57 11.22
CA GLU A 176 -26.09 10.94 11.26
C GLU A 176 -26.97 11.45 10.12
N PRO A 177 -27.81 10.60 9.52
CA PRO A 177 -28.73 11.03 8.48
C PRO A 177 -29.86 11.93 9.03
N ASP A 178 -30.20 13.00 8.31
CA ASP A 178 -31.40 13.80 8.60
C ASP A 178 -32.63 13.05 8.10
N ILE A 179 -33.46 12.56 9.02
CA ILE A 179 -34.65 11.78 8.71
C ILE A 179 -35.71 12.57 7.92
N SER A 180 -35.62 13.91 7.89
CA SER A 180 -36.52 14.77 7.13
C SER A 180 -36.13 14.97 5.67
N VAL A 181 -34.97 14.43 5.26
CA VAL A 181 -34.40 14.56 3.91
C VAL A 181 -34.17 13.18 3.31
N PRO A 182 -34.60 12.93 2.05
CA PRO A 182 -34.37 11.63 1.43
C PRO A 182 -32.90 11.36 1.19
N VAL A 183 -32.48 10.10 1.39
CA VAL A 183 -31.17 9.63 0.96
C VAL A 183 -31.16 9.50 -0.57
N GLN A 184 -30.16 10.03 -1.19
CA GLN A 184 -29.87 9.89 -2.62
C GLN A 184 -28.74 8.87 -2.80
N VAL A 185 -28.90 7.99 -3.78
CA VAL A 185 -27.92 6.96 -4.10
C VAL A 185 -27.38 7.21 -5.50
N GLY A 186 -26.09 7.50 -5.59
CA GLY A 186 -25.36 7.51 -6.85
C GLY A 186 -24.77 6.13 -7.11
N VAL A 187 -24.98 5.58 -8.30
CA VAL A 187 -24.48 4.24 -8.66
C VAL A 187 -23.63 4.33 -9.91
N ASP A 188 -22.45 3.74 -9.86
CA ASP A 188 -21.59 3.49 -11.03
C ASP A 188 -21.62 2.00 -11.37
N PHE A 189 -21.97 1.70 -12.63
CA PHE A 189 -22.08 0.32 -13.16
C PHE A 189 -20.86 0.01 -14.04
N GLY A 190 -19.81 -0.53 -13.43
CA GLY A 190 -18.62 -0.98 -14.13
C GLY A 190 -18.26 -2.42 -13.77
N LEU A 191 -17.03 -2.84 -14.11
CA LEU A 191 -16.46 -4.11 -13.63
C LEU A 191 -16.28 -4.13 -12.10
N THR A 192 -16.20 -2.95 -11.51
CA THR A 192 -16.18 -2.71 -10.08
C THR A 192 -17.36 -1.81 -9.71
N PRO A 193 -18.59 -2.35 -9.66
CA PRO A 193 -19.74 -1.51 -9.35
C PRO A 193 -19.62 -0.89 -7.97
N ALA A 194 -20.01 0.39 -7.91
CA ALA A 194 -19.93 1.18 -6.68
C ALA A 194 -21.20 1.99 -6.47
N ALA A 195 -21.53 2.29 -5.21
CA ALA A 195 -22.59 3.18 -4.84
C ALA A 195 -22.17 4.13 -3.72
N ILE A 196 -22.68 5.36 -3.78
CA ILE A 196 -22.51 6.38 -2.74
C ILE A 196 -23.88 6.76 -2.22
N PHE A 197 -24.02 6.84 -0.91
CA PHE A 197 -25.25 7.23 -0.22
C PHE A 197 -25.04 8.61 0.41
N GLY A 198 -25.85 9.57 0.04
CA GLY A 198 -25.70 10.93 0.54
C GLY A 198 -27.02 11.66 0.67
N GLN A 199 -26.98 12.81 1.30
CA GLN A 199 -28.14 13.70 1.46
C GLN A 199 -27.76 15.13 1.10
N LYS A 200 -28.65 15.82 0.40
CA LYS A 200 -28.59 17.27 0.22
C LYS A 200 -29.44 17.94 1.30
N LEU A 201 -28.79 18.48 2.30
CA LEU A 201 -29.45 19.15 3.41
C LEU A 201 -30.16 20.43 2.95
N ARG A 202 -31.11 20.93 3.76
CA ARG A 202 -31.91 22.13 3.44
C ARG A 202 -31.07 23.40 3.27
N ASN A 203 -29.92 23.48 3.90
CA ASN A 203 -28.94 24.58 3.72
C ASN A 203 -28.10 24.47 2.44
N GLY A 204 -28.35 23.46 1.60
CA GLY A 204 -27.64 23.21 0.35
C GLY A 204 -26.36 22.38 0.50
N ARG A 205 -25.91 22.07 1.73
CA ARG A 205 -24.75 21.22 1.98
C ARG A 205 -25.05 19.77 1.59
N TRP A 206 -24.09 19.10 0.96
CA TRP A 206 -24.10 17.68 0.76
C TRP A 206 -23.34 16.98 1.88
N ILE A 207 -23.88 15.89 2.36
CA ILE A 207 -23.20 14.95 3.26
C ILE A 207 -23.18 13.57 2.61
N ILE A 208 -22.04 12.91 2.65
CA ILE A 208 -21.87 11.52 2.24
C ILE A 208 -21.90 10.67 3.50
N LEU A 209 -22.85 9.76 3.56
CA LEU A 209 -23.12 8.95 4.76
C LEU A 209 -22.45 7.58 4.70
N HIS A 210 -22.36 7.03 3.48
CA HIS A 210 -21.83 5.68 3.30
C HIS A 210 -21.39 5.47 1.85
N GLU A 211 -20.47 4.54 1.66
CA GLU A 211 -20.08 4.03 0.35
C GLU A 211 -20.14 2.50 0.31
N LEU A 212 -20.44 1.96 -0.86
CA LEU A 212 -20.37 0.54 -1.16
C LEU A 212 -19.51 0.37 -2.42
N VAL A 213 -18.29 -0.11 -2.25
CA VAL A 213 -17.38 -0.42 -3.36
C VAL A 213 -17.19 -1.92 -3.42
N THR A 214 -17.30 -2.48 -4.64
CA THR A 214 -17.16 -3.92 -4.85
C THR A 214 -16.11 -4.20 -5.93
N PHE A 215 -15.59 -5.41 -5.97
CA PHE A 215 -14.60 -5.83 -6.96
C PHE A 215 -15.08 -7.08 -7.67
N ASP A 216 -15.00 -7.07 -9.00
CA ASP A 216 -15.33 -8.21 -9.88
C ASP A 216 -16.71 -8.85 -9.53
N MET A 217 -17.73 -8.00 -9.38
CA MET A 217 -19.04 -8.39 -8.91
C MET A 217 -20.11 -8.18 -9.99
N GLY A 218 -20.94 -9.18 -10.19
CA GLY A 218 -22.10 -9.09 -11.08
C GLY A 218 -23.24 -8.25 -10.49
N LEU A 219 -24.03 -7.61 -11.37
CA LEU A 219 -25.10 -6.68 -10.99
C LEU A 219 -26.18 -7.27 -10.06
N GLU A 220 -26.53 -8.55 -10.22
CA GLU A 220 -27.52 -9.19 -9.34
C GLU A 220 -27.07 -9.22 -7.89
N ARG A 221 -25.80 -9.58 -7.66
CA ARG A 221 -25.21 -9.62 -6.32
C ARG A 221 -25.02 -8.23 -5.75
N PHE A 222 -24.56 -7.28 -6.56
CA PHE A 222 -24.44 -5.89 -6.18
C PHE A 222 -25.81 -5.27 -5.80
N GLY A 223 -26.84 -5.51 -6.62
CA GLY A 223 -28.20 -5.06 -6.33
C GLY A 223 -28.81 -5.67 -5.06
N ALA A 224 -28.38 -6.88 -4.67
CA ALA A 224 -28.80 -7.48 -3.40
C ALA A 224 -28.13 -6.79 -2.18
N MET A 225 -26.93 -6.23 -2.34
CA MET A 225 -26.24 -5.48 -1.28
C MET A 225 -26.78 -4.05 -1.10
N LEU A 226 -27.45 -3.51 -2.12
CA LEU A 226 -28.09 -2.18 -2.07
C LEU A 226 -29.45 -2.18 -1.36
N ARG A 227 -30.02 -3.31 -1.03
CA ARG A 227 -31.31 -3.48 -0.34
C ARG A 227 -31.14 -3.55 1.16
#